data_2f10cab810a914244e7446022556c127
#
_entry.id   2f10cab810a914244e7446022556c127
#
_cell.length_a   1.000
_cell.length_b   1.000
_cell.length_c   1.000
_cell.angle_alpha   90.00
_cell.angle_beta   90.00
_cell.angle_gamma   90.00
#
_symmetry.space_group_name_H-M   'P 1'
#
loop_
_entity.id
_entity.type
_entity.pdbx_description
1 polymer ?
#
loop_
_entity_poly.entity_id
_entity_poly.type
_entity_poly.pdbx_seq_one_letter_code
_entity_poly.pdbx_strand_id
1 'polypeptide(L)'
;NKGGKFIFGKSLIREDLTIHLPPQALTEYNATAEGKVYLFTGSKITGGFCVTRKSLLEPSKLGHILSANPALLNYQTSEGEFIKYKGRSYCWVSISRTGIIQLNQNIIDFLNLEIGMELLSIRSSDIAFTMGAKGPLLERAENYDGEIKIY
;
A
#
# COMPACT_ATOMS: atom_id res chain seq x y z
N ASN A 1 7.11 18.11 -9.06
CA ASN A 1 6.35 17.42 -10.06
C ASN A 1 5.00 18.08 -10.28
N LYS A 2 4.97 18.94 -11.25
CA LYS A 2 3.79 19.78 -11.46
C LYS A 2 2.62 19.01 -12.01
N GLY A 3 1.47 19.13 -11.36
CA GLY A 3 0.22 18.58 -11.82
C GLY A 3 0.19 17.08 -11.96
N GLY A 4 1.25 16.41 -11.57
CA GLY A 4 1.34 14.97 -11.68
C GLY A 4 1.44 14.33 -10.31
N LYS A 5 1.34 13.01 -10.30
CA LYS A 5 1.56 12.27 -9.10
C LYS A 5 3.04 12.17 -8.81
N PHE A 6 3.38 12.28 -7.55
CA PHE A 6 4.76 12.13 -7.15
C PHE A 6 5.10 10.64 -7.04
N ILE A 7 6.18 10.24 -7.71
CA ILE A 7 6.65 8.86 -7.70
C ILE A 7 7.73 8.72 -6.62
N PHE A 8 7.50 7.83 -5.67
CA PHE A 8 8.45 7.56 -4.59
C PHE A 8 9.51 6.54 -4.98
N GLY A 9 9.18 5.67 -5.94
CA GLY A 9 10.07 4.61 -6.39
C GLY A 9 9.28 3.36 -6.72
N LYS A 10 9.99 2.25 -6.86
CA LYS A 10 9.37 0.94 -7.08
C LYS A 10 9.75 0.01 -5.94
N SER A 11 8.90 -0.96 -5.65
CA SER A 11 9.17 -1.97 -4.64
C SER A 11 9.02 -3.36 -5.25
N LEU A 12 10.00 -4.20 -5.03
CA LEU A 12 10.02 -5.56 -5.56
C LEU A 12 9.37 -6.53 -4.57
N ILE A 13 8.48 -7.37 -5.07
CA ILE A 13 7.94 -8.47 -4.26
C ILE A 13 8.96 -9.61 -4.32
N ARG A 14 9.58 -9.91 -3.18
CA ARG A 14 10.66 -10.88 -3.10
C ARG A 14 10.14 -12.29 -2.89
N GLU A 15 11.02 -13.27 -3.09
CA GLU A 15 10.63 -14.67 -2.98
C GLU A 15 10.09 -15.05 -1.61
N ASP A 16 10.57 -14.38 -0.56
CA ASP A 16 10.07 -14.62 0.80
C ASP A 16 8.79 -13.83 1.10
N LEU A 17 8.19 -13.23 0.08
CA LEU A 17 6.98 -12.42 0.14
C LEU A 17 7.14 -11.13 0.94
N THR A 18 8.37 -10.64 1.09
CA THR A 18 8.58 -9.33 1.70
C THR A 18 8.57 -8.25 0.62
N ILE A 19 8.17 -7.05 1.05
CA ILE A 19 8.23 -5.86 0.20
C ILE A 19 8.76 -4.71 1.04
N HIS A 20 9.69 -3.94 0.48
CA HIS A 20 10.29 -2.80 1.15
C HIS A 20 9.71 -1.52 0.55
N LEU A 21 8.96 -0.78 1.33
CA LEU A 21 8.35 0.46 0.87
C LEU A 21 9.41 1.54 0.69
N PRO A 22 9.27 2.42 -0.32
CA PRO A 22 10.26 3.47 -0.56
C PRO A 22 10.40 4.41 0.64
N PRO A 23 11.63 4.78 1.01
CA PRO A 23 11.84 5.65 2.17
C PRO A 23 11.12 6.98 2.13
N GLN A 24 10.98 7.59 0.96
CA GLN A 24 10.27 8.85 0.85
C GLN A 24 8.78 8.71 1.20
N ALA A 25 8.17 7.59 0.81
CA ALA A 25 6.77 7.32 1.16
C ALA A 25 6.64 7.12 2.66
N LEU A 26 7.58 6.38 3.25
CA LEU A 26 7.58 6.14 4.68
C LEU A 26 7.67 7.45 5.45
N THR A 27 8.52 8.36 5.00
CA THR A 27 8.72 9.65 5.66
C THR A 27 7.49 10.55 5.50
N GLU A 28 6.97 10.64 4.29
CA GLU A 28 5.86 11.56 4.02
C GLU A 28 4.61 11.18 4.80
N TYR A 29 4.32 9.89 4.94
CA TYR A 29 3.12 9.42 5.62
C TYR A 29 3.39 8.96 7.05
N ASN A 30 4.65 9.04 7.48
CA ASN A 30 5.08 8.55 8.79
C ASN A 30 4.61 7.11 9.01
N ALA A 31 4.80 6.29 7.98
CA ALA A 31 4.12 5.00 7.86
C ALA A 31 4.57 3.98 8.91
N THR A 32 5.78 4.14 9.46
CA THR A 32 6.29 3.17 10.44
C THR A 32 5.97 3.55 11.89
N ALA A 33 5.28 4.68 12.09
CA ALA A 33 5.10 5.24 13.43
C ALA A 33 4.33 4.32 14.37
N GLU A 34 3.38 3.56 13.85
CA GLU A 34 2.48 2.77 14.68
C GLU A 34 2.81 1.28 14.64
N GLY A 35 3.81 0.88 13.85
CA GLY A 35 4.20 -0.52 13.74
C GLY A 35 3.22 -1.39 12.96
N LYS A 36 2.08 -0.83 12.56
CA LYS A 36 1.06 -1.51 11.78
C LYS A 36 0.48 -0.52 10.79
N VAL A 37 0.11 -1.03 9.62
CA VAL A 37 -0.54 -0.23 8.59
C VAL A 37 -1.77 -0.97 8.08
N TYR A 38 -2.65 -0.22 7.41
CA TYR A 38 -3.76 -0.82 6.70
C TYR A 38 -3.44 -0.82 5.22
N LEU A 39 -3.72 -1.95 4.59
CA LEU A 39 -3.67 -2.07 3.14
C LEU A 39 -5.11 -2.09 2.66
N PHE A 40 -5.41 -1.34 1.61
CA PHE A 40 -6.75 -1.42 1.03
C PHE A 40 -6.67 -1.39 -0.48
N THR A 41 -7.71 -1.93 -1.12
CA THR A 41 -7.72 -2.05 -2.58
C THR A 41 -7.76 -0.67 -3.22
N GLY A 42 -6.92 -0.48 -4.23
CA GLY A 42 -6.87 0.74 -5.00
C GLY A 42 -7.88 0.72 -6.14
N SER A 43 -7.66 1.58 -7.13
CA SER A 43 -8.52 1.59 -8.29
C SER A 43 -8.23 0.36 -9.15
N LYS A 44 -9.23 -0.02 -9.95
CA LYS A 44 -9.04 -1.13 -10.90
C LYS A 44 -8.02 -0.80 -11.96
N ILE A 45 -7.77 0.49 -12.18
CA ILE A 45 -6.80 0.94 -13.18
C ILE A 45 -5.37 0.63 -12.73
N THR A 46 -5.05 0.88 -11.45
CA THR A 46 -3.70 0.68 -10.95
C THR A 46 -3.46 -0.71 -10.36
N GLY A 47 -4.54 -1.38 -9.95
CA GLY A 47 -4.38 -2.63 -9.21
C GLY A 47 -3.59 -2.41 -7.92
N GLY A 48 -2.97 -3.46 -7.41
CA GLY A 48 -2.15 -3.37 -6.21
C GLY A 48 -2.95 -2.96 -4.98
N PHE A 49 -2.35 -2.08 -4.18
CA PHE A 49 -2.98 -1.68 -2.91
C PHE A 49 -2.54 -0.28 -2.51
N CYS A 50 -3.31 0.31 -1.60
CA CYS A 50 -2.94 1.58 -0.97
C CYS A 50 -2.51 1.30 0.45
N VAL A 51 -1.64 2.15 0.99
CA VAL A 51 -1.09 2.02 2.33
C VAL A 51 -1.45 3.25 3.14
N THR A 52 -1.99 3.03 4.35
CA THR A 52 -2.29 4.09 5.29
C THR A 52 -2.07 3.57 6.71
N ARG A 53 -2.23 4.44 7.69
CA ARG A 53 -2.15 4.03 9.10
C ARG A 53 -3.34 4.58 9.87
N LYS A 54 -3.59 4.03 11.05
CA LYS A 54 -4.80 4.34 11.81
C LYS A 54 -5.01 5.83 12.01
N SER A 55 -3.97 6.55 12.41
CA SER A 55 -4.11 7.99 12.70
C SER A 55 -4.45 8.82 11.48
N LEU A 56 -4.17 8.32 10.29
CA LEU A 56 -4.56 8.98 9.04
C LEU A 56 -5.92 8.53 8.56
N LEU A 57 -6.20 7.23 8.67
CA LEU A 57 -7.44 6.65 8.15
C LEU A 57 -8.65 7.02 8.99
N GLU A 58 -8.53 6.90 10.31
CA GLU A 58 -9.67 7.03 11.21
C GLU A 58 -10.39 8.37 11.08
N PRO A 59 -9.69 9.54 11.05
CA PRO A 59 -10.37 10.82 10.92
C PRO A 59 -10.78 11.18 9.50
N SER A 60 -10.41 10.38 8.51
CA SER A 60 -10.67 10.67 7.10
C SER A 60 -12.09 10.26 6.71
N LYS A 61 -12.45 10.60 5.48
CA LYS A 61 -13.74 10.19 4.92
C LYS A 61 -13.87 8.68 4.81
N LEU A 62 -12.74 7.96 4.74
CA LEU A 62 -12.76 6.50 4.68
C LEU A 62 -12.76 5.85 6.06
N GLY A 63 -12.68 6.64 7.12
CA GLY A 63 -12.54 6.12 8.48
C GLY A 63 -13.71 5.30 8.99
N HIS A 64 -14.86 5.38 8.33
CA HIS A 64 -16.04 4.60 8.73
C HIS A 64 -15.80 3.09 8.68
N ILE A 65 -14.84 2.63 7.85
CA ILE A 65 -14.46 1.21 7.85
C ILE A 65 -14.04 0.77 9.26
N LEU A 66 -13.29 1.61 9.96
CA LEU A 66 -12.79 1.25 11.28
C LEU A 66 -13.87 1.31 12.35
N SER A 67 -14.76 2.31 12.30
CA SER A 67 -15.85 2.38 13.26
C SER A 67 -16.87 1.29 13.05
N ALA A 68 -17.08 0.85 11.81
CA ALA A 68 -18.00 -0.25 11.50
C ALA A 68 -17.38 -1.62 11.80
N ASN A 69 -16.05 -1.70 11.93
CA ASN A 69 -15.34 -2.95 12.14
C ASN A 69 -14.33 -2.82 13.28
N PRO A 70 -14.80 -2.80 14.53
CA PRO A 70 -13.91 -2.62 15.68
C PRO A 70 -12.77 -3.62 15.76
N ALA A 71 -12.98 -4.84 15.27
CA ALA A 71 -11.91 -5.85 15.27
C ALA A 71 -10.77 -5.44 14.34
N LEU A 72 -11.08 -4.78 13.23
CA LEU A 72 -10.05 -4.26 12.34
C LEU A 72 -9.36 -3.05 12.98
N LEU A 73 -10.14 -2.17 13.60
CA LEU A 73 -9.60 -1.00 14.30
C LEU A 73 -8.57 -1.41 15.36
N ASN A 74 -8.84 -2.50 16.07
CA ASN A 74 -8.01 -2.95 17.18
C ASN A 74 -7.01 -4.04 16.78
N TYR A 75 -6.83 -4.28 15.47
CA TYR A 75 -5.91 -5.29 14.95
C TYR A 75 -6.21 -6.68 15.48
N GLN A 76 -7.50 -7.00 15.67
CA GLN A 76 -7.94 -8.29 16.20
C GLN A 76 -8.34 -9.27 15.10
N THR A 77 -8.49 -8.79 13.87
CA THR A 77 -8.66 -9.69 12.72
C THR A 77 -7.32 -10.35 12.41
N SER A 78 -7.36 -11.44 11.66
CA SER A 78 -6.12 -12.09 11.24
C SER A 78 -5.32 -11.15 10.33
N GLU A 79 -4.01 -11.11 10.56
CA GLU A 79 -3.14 -10.26 9.76
C GLU A 79 -3.24 -10.64 8.28
N GLY A 80 -3.50 -9.65 7.42
CA GLY A 80 -3.61 -9.90 5.99
C GLY A 80 -4.97 -10.41 5.53
N GLU A 81 -5.93 -10.51 6.43
CA GLU A 81 -7.30 -10.92 6.08
C GLU A 81 -8.10 -9.69 5.65
N PHE A 82 -8.59 -9.70 4.41
CA PHE A 82 -9.32 -8.58 3.86
C PHE A 82 -10.78 -8.56 4.28
N ILE A 83 -11.26 -7.38 4.66
CA ILE A 83 -12.65 -7.15 5.05
C ILE A 83 -13.24 -6.18 4.05
N LYS A 84 -14.31 -6.58 3.38
CA LYS A 84 -14.96 -5.75 2.39
C LYS A 84 -15.87 -4.72 3.04
N TYR A 85 -15.76 -3.46 2.60
CA TYR A 85 -16.59 -2.39 3.10
C TYR A 85 -16.76 -1.33 2.02
N LYS A 86 -18.03 -1.14 1.59
CA LYS A 86 -18.39 -0.10 0.61
C LYS A 86 -17.50 -0.08 -0.63
N GLY A 87 -17.34 -1.24 -1.25
CA GLY A 87 -16.63 -1.35 -2.51
C GLY A 87 -15.11 -1.47 -2.41
N ARG A 88 -14.55 -1.37 -1.21
CA ARG A 88 -13.11 -1.56 -0.98
C ARG A 88 -12.92 -2.69 0.01
N SER A 89 -11.73 -3.28 -0.03
CA SER A 89 -11.37 -4.31 0.94
C SER A 89 -10.15 -3.84 1.72
N TYR A 90 -10.13 -4.07 3.01
CA TYR A 90 -9.13 -3.55 3.93
C TYR A 90 -8.56 -4.68 4.78
N CYS A 91 -7.26 -4.63 5.04
CA CYS A 91 -6.64 -5.50 6.03
C CYS A 91 -5.56 -4.73 6.78
N TRP A 92 -5.08 -5.30 7.88
CA TRP A 92 -3.92 -4.72 8.56
C TRP A 92 -2.74 -5.67 8.43
N VAL A 93 -1.55 -5.10 8.41
CA VAL A 93 -0.30 -5.85 8.43
C VAL A 93 0.69 -5.12 9.33
N SER A 94 1.66 -5.87 9.86
CA SER A 94 2.77 -5.26 10.60
C SER A 94 3.76 -4.65 9.61
N ILE A 95 4.43 -3.58 10.05
CA ILE A 95 5.48 -2.96 9.28
C ILE A 95 6.70 -2.78 10.18
N SER A 96 7.87 -3.10 9.67
CA SER A 96 9.11 -2.94 10.41
C SER A 96 9.52 -1.47 10.47
N ARG A 97 10.45 -1.14 11.34
CA ARG A 97 10.97 0.23 11.45
C ARG A 97 11.63 0.70 10.16
N THR A 98 12.12 -0.22 9.35
CA THR A 98 12.77 0.12 8.09
C THR A 98 11.81 0.11 6.91
N GLY A 99 10.51 -0.20 7.16
CA GLY A 99 9.50 -0.13 6.12
C GLY A 99 9.30 -1.43 5.35
N ILE A 100 9.62 -2.56 5.97
CA ILE A 100 9.41 -3.86 5.35
C ILE A 100 8.09 -4.44 5.82
N ILE A 101 7.30 -4.91 4.88
CA ILE A 101 6.04 -5.60 5.15
C ILE A 101 6.19 -7.05 4.73
N GLN A 102 5.79 -7.97 5.59
CA GLN A 102 5.71 -9.38 5.26
C GLN A 102 4.32 -9.63 4.68
N LEU A 103 4.25 -9.85 3.39
CA LEU A 103 3.01 -10.28 2.75
C LEU A 103 2.82 -11.76 3.02
N ASN A 104 1.62 -12.26 2.80
CA ASN A 104 1.35 -13.69 2.89
C ASN A 104 0.64 -14.13 1.63
N GLN A 105 0.46 -15.45 1.48
CA GLN A 105 -0.13 -15.98 0.27
C GLN A 105 -1.57 -15.47 0.06
N ASN A 106 -2.31 -15.27 1.15
CA ASN A 106 -3.65 -14.73 1.06
C ASN A 106 -3.67 -13.34 0.42
N ILE A 107 -2.75 -12.47 0.82
CA ILE A 107 -2.64 -11.13 0.26
C ILE A 107 -2.25 -11.21 -1.22
N ILE A 108 -1.27 -12.04 -1.51
CA ILE A 108 -0.79 -12.22 -2.89
C ILE A 108 -1.94 -12.67 -3.80
N ASP A 109 -2.69 -13.67 -3.36
CA ASP A 109 -3.81 -14.20 -4.15
C ASP A 109 -4.95 -13.20 -4.25
N PHE A 110 -5.30 -12.56 -3.14
CA PHE A 110 -6.41 -11.62 -3.11
C PHE A 110 -6.17 -10.43 -4.04
N LEU A 111 -4.93 -9.96 -4.09
CA LEU A 111 -4.58 -8.78 -4.88
C LEU A 111 -4.03 -9.11 -6.26
N ASN A 112 -3.97 -10.38 -6.63
CA ASN A 112 -3.42 -10.84 -7.91
C ASN A 112 -2.00 -10.36 -8.12
N LEU A 113 -1.17 -10.50 -7.09
CA LEU A 113 0.23 -10.14 -7.17
C LEU A 113 1.08 -11.37 -7.48
N GLU A 114 2.33 -11.14 -7.87
CA GLU A 114 3.28 -12.23 -8.17
C GLU A 114 4.65 -11.89 -7.62
N ILE A 115 5.37 -12.92 -7.21
CA ILE A 115 6.77 -12.78 -6.83
C ILE A 115 7.55 -12.24 -8.02
N GLY A 116 8.43 -11.29 -7.78
CA GLY A 116 9.22 -10.66 -8.84
C GLY A 116 8.57 -9.43 -9.45
N MET A 117 7.30 -9.18 -9.13
CA MET A 117 6.59 -8.01 -9.60
C MET A 117 7.16 -6.75 -8.94
N GLU A 118 7.27 -5.68 -9.71
CA GLU A 118 7.70 -4.36 -9.19
C GLU A 118 6.48 -3.45 -9.11
N LEU A 119 6.17 -3.01 -7.90
CA LEU A 119 5.04 -2.12 -7.69
C LEU A 119 5.51 -0.67 -7.71
N LEU A 120 4.81 0.17 -8.43
CA LEU A 120 5.14 1.60 -8.50
C LEU A 120 4.49 2.31 -7.33
N SER A 121 5.33 2.96 -6.49
CA SER A 121 4.86 3.68 -5.32
C SER A 121 4.63 5.13 -5.67
N ILE A 122 3.39 5.60 -5.55
CA ILE A 122 3.03 6.97 -5.91
C ILE A 122 2.16 7.60 -4.83
N ARG A 123 2.28 8.93 -4.71
CA ARG A 123 1.41 9.70 -3.83
C ARG A 123 -0.02 9.62 -4.36
N SER A 124 -0.95 9.24 -3.51
CA SER A 124 -2.34 9.08 -3.92
C SER A 124 -3.24 10.15 -3.30
N SER A 125 -3.10 10.36 -2.00
CA SER A 125 -3.89 11.35 -1.28
C SER A 125 -3.14 11.78 -0.03
N ASP A 126 -3.76 12.62 0.79
CA ASP A 126 -3.16 13.07 2.05
C ASP A 126 -3.03 11.94 3.06
N ILE A 127 -3.83 10.90 2.92
CA ILE A 127 -3.85 9.82 3.92
C ILE A 127 -3.20 8.53 3.46
N ALA A 128 -2.98 8.36 2.15
CA ALA A 128 -2.52 7.07 1.63
C ALA A 128 -1.66 7.25 0.40
N PHE A 129 -0.73 6.33 0.21
CA PHE A 129 0.01 6.21 -1.05
C PHE A 129 -0.35 4.87 -1.71
N THR A 130 -0.20 4.83 -3.02
CA THR A 130 -0.56 3.65 -3.81
C THR A 130 0.68 2.86 -4.19
N MET A 131 0.57 1.54 -4.07
CA MET A 131 1.54 0.59 -4.62
C MET A 131 0.86 -0.02 -5.83
N GLY A 132 1.11 0.55 -7.00
CA GLY A 132 0.39 0.19 -8.22
C GLY A 132 1.06 -0.94 -8.98
N ALA A 133 0.25 -1.88 -9.46
CA ALA A 133 0.74 -3.05 -10.17
C ALA A 133 0.61 -2.93 -11.68
N LYS A 134 -0.16 -1.97 -12.17
CA LYS A 134 -0.43 -1.81 -13.60
C LYS A 134 -0.94 -0.40 -13.85
N GLY A 135 -1.19 -0.09 -15.12
CA GLY A 135 -1.84 1.15 -15.52
C GLY A 135 -0.90 2.14 -16.20
N PRO A 136 -1.45 3.28 -16.64
CA PRO A 136 -0.68 4.24 -17.44
C PRO A 136 0.56 4.80 -16.74
N LEU A 137 0.50 5.02 -15.42
CA LEU A 137 1.66 5.55 -14.71
C LEU A 137 2.78 4.54 -14.65
N LEU A 138 2.46 3.26 -14.48
CA LEU A 138 3.49 2.22 -14.47
C LEU A 138 4.12 2.10 -15.86
N GLU A 139 3.31 2.17 -16.91
CA GLU A 139 3.82 2.12 -18.27
C GLU A 139 4.72 3.30 -18.57
N ARG A 140 4.37 4.48 -18.12
CA ARG A 140 5.23 5.66 -18.28
C ARG A 140 6.54 5.49 -17.54
N ALA A 141 6.49 4.92 -16.34
CA ALA A 141 7.68 4.70 -15.55
C ALA A 141 8.62 3.71 -16.22
N GLU A 142 8.08 2.69 -16.86
CA GLU A 142 8.89 1.69 -17.57
C GLU A 142 9.55 2.28 -18.81
N ASN A 143 8.96 3.30 -19.39
CA ASN A 143 9.50 3.96 -20.57
C ASN A 143 10.27 5.24 -20.24
N TYR A 144 10.45 5.52 -18.95
CA TYR A 144 11.13 6.72 -18.50
C TYR A 144 12.64 6.61 -18.72
N ASP A 145 13.24 7.64 -19.32
CA ASP A 145 14.67 7.64 -19.60
C ASP A 145 15.54 7.83 -18.38
N GLY A 146 14.99 8.40 -17.32
CA GLY A 146 15.72 8.54 -16.08
C GLY A 146 15.66 7.30 -15.23
N GLU A 147 16.28 7.37 -14.05
CA GLU A 147 16.33 6.25 -13.14
C GLU A 147 15.23 6.33 -12.07
N ILE A 148 14.47 5.24 -11.91
CA ILE A 148 13.53 5.10 -10.82
C ILE A 148 14.07 4.00 -9.94
N LYS A 149 14.37 4.34 -8.68
CA LYS A 149 15.01 3.39 -7.78
C LYS A 149 14.05 2.29 -7.38
N ILE A 150 14.58 1.08 -7.30
CA ILE A 150 13.82 -0.12 -6.90
C ILE A 150 14.27 -0.51 -5.49
N TYR A 151 13.29 -0.67 -4.61
CA TYR A 151 13.54 -1.04 -3.22
C TYR A 151 13.12 -2.46 -2.89
#